data_c3f5d6088ef56362c4afdc01362c10db
#
_entry.id   c3f5d6088ef56362c4afdc01362c10db
#
_cell.length_a   1.000
_cell.length_b   1.000
_cell.length_c   1.000
_cell.angle_alpha   90.00
_cell.angle_beta   90.00
_cell.angle_gamma   90.00
#
_symmetry.space_group_name_H-M   'P 1'
#
loop_
_entity.id
_entity.type
_entity.pdbx_description
1 polymer ?
#
loop_
_entity_poly.entity_id
_entity_poly.type
_entity_poly.pdbx_seq_one_letter_code
_entity_poly.pdbx_strand_id
1 'polypeptide(L)'
;MKTVADFILGGSTITADGDCSHEMKRRLLPGRKVMTKLDSILKSRDTTLPTKVHLVKAIVFPVVMYGCESWTVKKAECQKIDAFELWCWRRLFRVPWTASRSTKSILKKISPGCSLEGLKLKLKLQYFGNLMQRVDSLEKTLMLGNIEDGRERDDRG
;
A
#
# COMPACT_ATOMS: atom_id res chain seq x y z
N MET A 1 -22.48 24.40 12.96
CA MET A 1 -22.10 23.06 12.45
C MET A 1 -20.59 22.91 12.59
N LYS A 2 -20.13 21.96 13.40
CA LYS A 2 -18.67 21.63 13.40
C LYS A 2 -18.40 20.71 12.21
N THR A 3 -17.72 21.21 11.22
CA THR A 3 -17.17 20.38 10.12
C THR A 3 -16.08 19.51 10.69
N VAL A 4 -16.26 18.19 10.69
CA VAL A 4 -15.21 17.24 11.03
C VAL A 4 -14.31 17.13 9.80
N ALA A 5 -13.06 17.59 9.93
CA ALA A 5 -12.10 17.57 8.83
C ALA A 5 -11.57 16.14 8.57
N ASP A 6 -11.50 15.32 9.61
CA ASP A 6 -10.94 13.98 9.56
C ASP A 6 -11.84 13.00 10.32
N PHE A 7 -11.97 11.77 9.80
CA PHE A 7 -12.65 10.68 10.50
C PHE A 7 -11.96 9.34 10.27
N ILE A 8 -12.15 8.40 11.19
CA ILE A 8 -11.56 7.07 11.12
C ILE A 8 -12.65 6.09 10.69
N LEU A 9 -12.42 5.41 9.57
CA LEU A 9 -13.29 4.38 9.04
C LEU A 9 -12.48 3.09 8.81
N GLY A 10 -12.94 1.98 9.39
CA GLY A 10 -12.26 0.69 9.23
C GLY A 10 -10.77 0.69 9.65
N GLY A 11 -10.40 1.57 10.59
CA GLY A 11 -9.02 1.72 11.04
C GLY A 11 -8.14 2.61 10.15
N SER A 12 -8.68 3.22 9.08
CA SER A 12 -8.00 4.19 8.23
C SER A 12 -8.52 5.60 8.48
N THR A 13 -7.62 6.58 8.49
CA THR A 13 -7.98 7.99 8.60
C THR A 13 -8.32 8.53 7.21
N ILE A 14 -9.51 9.11 7.08
CA ILE A 14 -9.97 9.77 5.86
C ILE A 14 -10.02 11.26 6.15
N THR A 15 -9.29 12.03 5.34
CA THR A 15 -9.24 13.48 5.40
C THR A 15 -10.18 14.08 4.36
N ALA A 16 -10.75 15.25 4.65
CA ALA A 16 -11.68 15.93 3.75
C ALA A 16 -11.02 16.34 2.41
N ASP A 17 -9.71 16.57 2.41
CA ASP A 17 -8.91 16.94 1.24
C ASP A 17 -8.36 15.72 0.47
N GLY A 18 -8.62 14.48 0.95
CA GLY A 18 -8.12 13.25 0.37
C GLY A 18 -6.62 13.05 0.51
N ASP A 19 -5.94 13.79 1.41
CA ASP A 19 -4.51 13.63 1.66
C ASP A 19 -4.23 12.38 2.52
N CYS A 20 -3.54 11.41 1.94
CA CYS A 20 -3.16 10.17 2.62
C CYS A 20 -1.81 10.22 3.33
N SER A 21 -1.12 11.36 3.33
CA SER A 21 0.24 11.46 3.88
C SER A 21 0.29 11.17 5.39
N HIS A 22 -0.72 11.58 6.14
CA HIS A 22 -0.83 11.29 7.57
C HIS A 22 -1.09 9.80 7.82
N GLU A 23 -2.02 9.20 7.11
CA GLU A 23 -2.31 7.77 7.22
C GLU A 23 -1.09 6.92 6.84
N MET A 24 -0.38 7.29 5.80
CA MET A 24 0.84 6.62 5.38
C MET A 24 1.92 6.64 6.49
N LYS A 25 2.18 7.79 7.09
CA LYS A 25 3.11 7.90 8.23
C LYS A 25 2.67 7.00 9.39
N ARG A 26 1.37 6.97 9.67
CA ARG A 26 0.78 6.13 10.70
C ARG A 26 0.99 4.64 10.42
N ARG A 27 0.95 4.21 9.16
CA ARG A 27 1.16 2.82 8.73
C ARG A 27 2.63 2.40 8.67
N LEU A 28 3.51 3.30 8.32
CA LEU A 28 4.95 3.01 8.29
C LEU A 28 5.52 2.70 9.68
N LEU A 29 4.98 3.31 10.74
CA LEU A 29 5.46 3.10 12.09
C LEU A 29 5.24 1.66 12.60
N PRO A 30 4.04 1.04 12.51
CA PRO A 30 3.85 -0.37 12.82
C PRO A 30 4.71 -1.29 11.96
N GLY A 31 4.87 -0.99 10.66
CA GLY A 31 5.73 -1.74 9.77
C GLY A 31 7.18 -1.79 10.27
N ARG A 32 7.73 -0.67 10.72
CA ARG A 32 9.05 -0.62 11.35
C ARG A 32 9.13 -1.45 12.64
N LYS A 33 8.11 -1.39 13.49
CA LYS A 33 8.05 -2.18 14.73
C LYS A 33 8.03 -3.67 14.42
N VAL A 34 7.24 -4.11 13.44
CA VAL A 34 7.17 -5.51 13.02
C VAL A 34 8.51 -5.96 12.45
N MET A 35 9.14 -5.16 11.59
CA MET A 35 10.47 -5.46 11.04
C MET A 35 11.53 -5.62 12.14
N THR A 36 11.47 -4.79 13.17
CA THR A 36 12.37 -4.89 14.34
C THR A 36 12.13 -6.17 15.13
N LYS A 37 10.88 -6.61 15.29
CA LYS A 37 10.54 -7.88 15.96
C LYS A 37 11.04 -9.10 15.17
N LEU A 38 11.09 -9.02 13.85
CA LEU A 38 11.63 -10.08 13.00
C LEU A 38 13.16 -10.17 13.02
N ASP A 39 13.85 -9.21 13.60
CA ASP A 39 15.32 -9.09 13.57
C ASP A 39 16.02 -10.37 14.04
N SER A 40 15.51 -11.04 15.08
CA SER A 40 16.06 -12.29 15.59
C SER A 40 16.04 -13.40 14.54
N ILE A 41 14.94 -13.54 13.82
CA ILE A 41 14.78 -14.53 12.74
C ILE A 41 15.64 -14.13 11.53
N LEU A 42 15.68 -12.87 11.18
CA LEU A 42 16.46 -12.34 10.05
C LEU A 42 17.97 -12.45 10.30
N LYS A 43 18.41 -12.45 11.56
CA LYS A 43 19.80 -12.67 11.96
C LYS A 43 20.20 -14.14 11.99
N SER A 44 19.25 -15.05 12.09
CA SER A 44 19.54 -16.49 12.14
C SER A 44 20.28 -16.94 10.87
N ARG A 45 21.29 -17.80 11.04
CA ARG A 45 22.02 -18.43 9.95
C ARG A 45 21.26 -19.61 9.36
N ASP A 46 20.34 -20.20 10.13
CA ASP A 46 19.57 -21.37 9.74
C ASP A 46 18.45 -21.05 8.74
N THR A 47 18.10 -19.76 8.64
CA THR A 47 17.06 -19.30 7.71
C THR A 47 17.67 -18.83 6.39
N THR A 48 17.23 -19.41 5.28
CA THR A 48 17.71 -19.05 3.95
C THR A 48 17.27 -17.65 3.51
N LEU A 49 18.02 -17.04 2.61
CA LEU A 49 17.70 -15.71 2.09
C LEU A 49 16.32 -15.63 1.44
N PRO A 50 15.90 -16.57 0.58
CA PRO A 50 14.53 -16.56 0.02
C PRO A 50 13.45 -16.59 1.10
N THR A 51 13.64 -17.38 2.15
CA THR A 51 12.71 -17.44 3.29
C THR A 51 12.63 -16.11 4.02
N LYS A 52 13.76 -15.46 4.27
CA LYS A 52 13.80 -14.12 4.90
C LYS A 52 13.08 -13.08 4.07
N VAL A 53 13.30 -13.07 2.76
CA VAL A 53 12.59 -12.18 1.82
C VAL A 53 11.08 -12.45 1.85
N HIS A 54 10.69 -13.72 1.83
CA HIS A 54 9.29 -14.11 1.92
C HIS A 54 8.63 -13.63 3.22
N LEU A 55 9.30 -13.77 4.36
CA LEU A 55 8.79 -13.30 5.66
C LEU A 55 8.54 -11.79 5.67
N VAL A 56 9.46 -11.00 5.15
CA VAL A 56 9.28 -9.54 5.04
C VAL A 56 8.06 -9.22 4.19
N LYS A 57 7.91 -9.85 3.04
CA LYS A 57 6.77 -9.64 2.14
C LYS A 57 5.44 -10.10 2.72
N ALA A 58 5.43 -11.21 3.44
CA ALA A 58 4.21 -11.80 3.98
C ALA A 58 3.73 -11.13 5.28
N ILE A 59 4.64 -10.57 6.07
CA ILE A 59 4.34 -10.05 7.41
C ILE A 59 4.43 -8.52 7.44
N VAL A 60 5.52 -7.94 6.97
CA VAL A 60 5.76 -6.48 7.09
C VAL A 60 4.93 -5.68 6.08
N PHE A 61 4.94 -6.09 4.83
CA PHE A 61 4.27 -5.34 3.76
C PHE A 61 2.76 -5.25 3.94
N PRO A 62 2.02 -6.32 4.32
CA PRO A 62 0.59 -6.21 4.57
C PRO A 62 0.23 -5.23 5.69
N VAL A 63 1.06 -5.13 6.74
CA VAL A 63 0.85 -4.17 7.83
C VAL A 63 0.92 -2.73 7.34
N VAL A 64 1.90 -2.42 6.49
CA VAL A 64 2.08 -1.09 5.90
C VAL A 64 1.00 -0.78 4.87
N MET A 65 0.65 -1.76 4.05
CA MET A 65 -0.25 -1.59 2.90
C MET A 65 -1.73 -1.77 3.23
N TYR A 66 -2.07 -2.00 4.50
CA TYR A 66 -3.46 -2.12 4.92
C TYR A 66 -4.26 -0.85 4.59
N GLY A 67 -5.34 -0.99 3.84
CA GLY A 67 -6.20 0.12 3.42
C GLY A 67 -5.61 1.00 2.31
N CYS A 68 -4.49 0.59 1.67
CA CYS A 68 -3.83 1.39 0.64
C CYS A 68 -4.65 1.55 -0.64
N GLU A 69 -5.66 0.73 -0.86
CA GLU A 69 -6.58 0.83 -1.99
C GLU A 69 -7.34 2.16 -2.02
N SER A 70 -7.58 2.75 -0.86
CA SER A 70 -8.24 4.06 -0.72
C SER A 70 -7.28 5.26 -0.83
N TRP A 71 -5.97 5.02 -0.89
CA TRP A 71 -4.99 6.10 -0.87
C TRP A 71 -4.88 6.79 -2.22
N THR A 72 -5.00 8.13 -2.20
CA THR A 72 -4.62 9.00 -3.31
C THR A 72 -3.15 9.37 -3.13
N VAL A 73 -2.26 8.55 -3.70
CA VAL A 73 -0.81 8.66 -3.44
C VAL A 73 -0.17 9.65 -4.40
N LYS A 74 0.40 10.72 -3.85
CA LYS A 74 1.22 11.69 -4.57
C LYS A 74 2.65 11.15 -4.74
N LYS A 75 3.42 11.74 -5.64
CA LYS A 75 4.81 11.33 -5.91
C LYS A 75 5.70 11.35 -4.65
N ALA A 76 5.52 12.34 -3.78
CA ALA A 76 6.26 12.44 -2.52
C ALA A 76 5.98 11.28 -1.55
N GLU A 77 4.74 10.78 -1.53
CA GLU A 77 4.36 9.63 -0.73
C GLU A 77 4.91 8.32 -1.30
N CYS A 78 4.96 8.19 -2.63
CA CYS A 78 5.64 7.05 -3.27
C CYS A 78 7.10 6.97 -2.83
N GLN A 79 7.82 8.10 -2.79
CA GLN A 79 9.20 8.14 -2.33
C GLN A 79 9.37 7.68 -0.88
N LYS A 80 8.42 7.97 0.00
CA LYS A 80 8.44 7.49 1.39
C LYS A 80 8.25 5.97 1.48
N ILE A 81 7.37 5.41 0.65
CA ILE A 81 7.16 3.96 0.54
C ILE A 81 8.43 3.29 0.03
N ASP A 82 9.04 3.82 -1.02
CA ASP A 82 10.28 3.30 -1.60
C ASP A 82 11.44 3.37 -0.60
N ALA A 83 11.54 4.47 0.14
CA ALA A 83 12.53 4.62 1.21
C ALA A 83 12.33 3.60 2.34
N PHE A 84 11.09 3.33 2.71
CA PHE A 84 10.77 2.29 3.70
C PHE A 84 11.13 0.90 3.19
N GLU A 85 10.77 0.58 1.95
CA GLU A 85 11.11 -0.71 1.32
C GLU A 85 12.62 -0.92 1.30
N LEU A 86 13.37 0.11 0.86
CA LEU A 86 14.83 0.08 0.85
C LEU A 86 15.42 -0.11 2.26
N TRP A 87 14.83 0.54 3.26
CA TRP A 87 15.23 0.37 4.65
C TRP A 87 15.03 -1.08 5.12
N CYS A 88 13.91 -1.72 4.78
CA CYS A 88 13.66 -3.14 5.08
C CYS A 88 14.73 -4.03 4.46
N TRP A 89 15.05 -3.83 3.19
CA TRP A 89 16.04 -4.65 2.49
C TRP A 89 17.45 -4.43 3.00
N ARG A 90 17.85 -3.18 3.28
CA ARG A 90 19.16 -2.88 3.90
C ARG A 90 19.29 -3.57 5.25
N ARG A 91 18.25 -3.56 6.06
CA ARG A 91 18.23 -4.24 7.36
C ARG A 91 18.33 -5.76 7.21
N LEU A 92 17.61 -6.35 6.26
CA LEU A 92 17.67 -7.78 5.96
C LEU A 92 19.07 -8.21 5.51
N PHE A 93 19.71 -7.44 4.62
CA PHE A 93 21.05 -7.70 4.13
C PHE A 93 22.17 -7.20 5.04
N ARG A 94 21.84 -6.54 6.15
CA ARG A 94 22.79 -5.90 7.07
C ARG A 94 23.74 -4.92 6.39
N VAL A 95 23.24 -4.14 5.46
CA VAL A 95 24.00 -3.12 4.77
C VAL A 95 23.86 -1.81 5.55
N PRO A 96 24.94 -1.28 6.16
CA PRO A 96 24.89 0.01 6.87
C PRO A 96 24.60 1.14 5.89
N TRP A 97 24.00 2.23 6.39
CA TRP A 97 23.69 3.42 5.59
C TRP A 97 24.94 4.06 4.96
N THR A 98 26.07 3.90 5.62
CA THR A 98 27.38 4.40 5.17
C THR A 98 28.02 3.56 4.06
N ALA A 99 27.49 2.34 3.81
CA ALA A 99 28.03 1.51 2.74
C ALA A 99 27.58 2.02 1.38
N SER A 100 28.53 2.26 0.50
CA SER A 100 28.33 2.71 -0.88
C SER A 100 27.72 1.66 -1.82
N ARG A 101 26.98 0.68 -1.30
CA ARG A 101 26.27 -0.27 -2.16
C ARG A 101 25.07 0.42 -2.79
N SER A 102 25.07 0.45 -4.13
CA SER A 102 23.99 1.05 -4.88
C SER A 102 22.68 0.33 -4.57
N THR A 103 21.59 1.07 -4.45
CA THR A 103 20.21 0.56 -4.33
C THR A 103 19.92 -0.50 -5.38
N LYS A 104 20.43 -0.32 -6.60
CA LYS A 104 20.28 -1.29 -7.71
C LYS A 104 20.90 -2.66 -7.40
N SER A 105 22.04 -2.72 -6.71
CA SER A 105 22.69 -3.99 -6.37
C SER A 105 21.93 -4.76 -5.28
N ILE A 106 21.25 -4.06 -4.39
CA ILE A 106 20.39 -4.63 -3.36
C ILE A 106 19.10 -5.18 -4.02
N LEU A 107 18.47 -4.40 -4.88
CA LEU A 107 17.24 -4.77 -5.56
C LEU A 107 17.44 -5.94 -6.55
N LYS A 108 18.60 -6.08 -7.16
CA LYS A 108 18.94 -7.24 -8.02
C LYS A 108 18.95 -8.58 -7.28
N LYS A 109 19.24 -8.57 -5.98
CA LYS A 109 19.20 -9.78 -5.13
C LYS A 109 17.80 -10.19 -4.73
N ILE A 110 16.86 -9.28 -4.87
CA ILE A 110 15.45 -9.50 -4.59
C ILE A 110 14.78 -9.63 -5.95
N SER A 111 14.04 -10.72 -6.16
CA SER A 111 13.32 -10.93 -7.42
C SER A 111 12.54 -9.70 -7.87
N PRO A 112 12.67 -9.25 -9.13
CA PRO A 112 12.18 -7.95 -9.61
C PRO A 112 10.65 -7.76 -9.58
N GLY A 113 9.87 -8.79 -9.21
CA GLY A 113 8.41 -8.73 -9.19
C GLY A 113 7.75 -8.28 -7.89
N CYS A 114 8.49 -7.71 -6.93
CA CYS A 114 8.00 -7.61 -5.56
C CYS A 114 8.30 -6.26 -4.89
N SER A 115 8.09 -5.16 -5.59
CA SER A 115 8.11 -3.84 -4.97
C SER A 115 6.81 -3.56 -4.18
N LEU A 116 6.89 -2.71 -3.16
CA LEU A 116 5.70 -2.24 -2.44
C LEU A 116 4.75 -1.48 -3.37
N GLU A 117 5.28 -0.76 -4.34
CA GLU A 117 4.48 -0.07 -5.34
C GLU A 117 3.70 -1.06 -6.21
N GLY A 118 4.34 -2.15 -6.66
CA GLY A 118 3.67 -3.23 -7.38
C GLY A 118 2.60 -3.93 -6.54
N LEU A 119 2.85 -4.14 -5.25
CA LEU A 119 1.86 -4.70 -4.33
C LEU A 119 0.67 -3.74 -4.15
N LYS A 120 0.92 -2.45 -3.98
CA LYS A 120 -0.14 -1.43 -3.91
C LYS A 120 -1.03 -1.44 -5.15
N LEU A 121 -0.43 -1.47 -6.34
CA LEU A 121 -1.17 -1.54 -7.60
C LEU A 121 -2.00 -2.82 -7.68
N LYS A 122 -1.42 -3.97 -7.32
CA LYS A 122 -2.13 -5.25 -7.28
C LYS A 122 -3.33 -5.21 -6.35
N LEU A 123 -3.18 -4.67 -5.13
CA LEU A 123 -4.27 -4.56 -4.17
C LEU A 123 -5.39 -3.63 -4.66
N LYS A 124 -5.04 -2.51 -5.29
CA LYS A 124 -6.02 -1.62 -5.92
C LYS A 124 -6.78 -2.31 -7.05
N LEU A 125 -6.09 -3.05 -7.91
CA LEU A 125 -6.72 -3.80 -9.00
C LEU A 125 -7.62 -4.93 -8.48
N GLN A 126 -7.22 -5.64 -7.44
CA GLN A 126 -8.05 -6.65 -6.79
C GLN A 126 -9.32 -6.05 -6.17
N TYR A 127 -9.16 -4.93 -5.46
CA TYR A 127 -10.30 -4.21 -4.89
C TYR A 127 -11.28 -3.77 -5.98
N PHE A 128 -10.77 -3.15 -7.04
CA PHE A 128 -11.58 -2.72 -8.19
C PHE A 128 -12.26 -3.91 -8.87
N GLY A 129 -11.55 -5.02 -9.11
CA GLY A 129 -12.13 -6.24 -9.66
C GLY A 129 -13.26 -6.80 -8.82
N ASN A 130 -13.08 -6.88 -7.49
CA ASN A 130 -14.12 -7.34 -6.57
C ASN A 130 -15.31 -6.39 -6.53
N LEU A 131 -15.08 -5.09 -6.61
CA LEU A 131 -16.13 -4.08 -6.66
C LEU A 131 -16.97 -4.22 -7.93
N MET A 132 -16.32 -4.43 -9.09
CA MET A 132 -17.01 -4.59 -10.38
C MET A 132 -17.83 -5.86 -10.48
N GLN A 133 -17.48 -6.92 -9.73
CA GLN A 133 -18.24 -8.16 -9.65
C GLN A 133 -19.53 -8.04 -8.80
N ARG A 134 -19.61 -7.06 -7.91
CA ARG A 134 -20.82 -6.81 -7.12
C ARG A 134 -21.88 -6.15 -8.00
N VAL A 135 -23.07 -6.77 -8.06
CA VAL A 135 -24.16 -6.30 -8.94
C VAL A 135 -24.75 -4.98 -8.44
N ASP A 136 -24.89 -4.83 -7.13
CA ASP A 136 -25.58 -3.69 -6.51
C ASP A 136 -24.71 -3.03 -5.42
N SER A 137 -23.54 -2.47 -5.78
CA SER A 137 -22.76 -1.72 -4.80
C SER A 137 -22.85 -0.23 -5.08
N LEU A 138 -23.10 0.54 -4.03
CA LEU A 138 -23.13 2.00 -4.08
C LEU A 138 -21.77 2.56 -4.59
N GLU A 139 -20.68 1.93 -4.16
CA GLU A 139 -19.33 2.30 -4.56
C GLU A 139 -19.11 2.12 -6.06
N LYS A 140 -19.65 1.05 -6.66
CA LYS A 140 -19.59 0.81 -8.10
C LYS A 140 -20.33 1.91 -8.85
N THR A 141 -21.53 2.25 -8.40
CA THR A 141 -22.35 3.33 -8.97
C THR A 141 -21.63 4.67 -8.90
N LEU A 142 -21.00 4.99 -7.77
CA LEU A 142 -20.25 6.22 -7.59
C LEU A 142 -18.97 6.27 -8.43
N MET A 143 -18.25 5.14 -8.58
CA MET A 143 -17.02 5.07 -9.37
C MET A 143 -17.26 5.13 -10.88
N LEU A 144 -18.34 4.51 -11.36
CA LEU A 144 -18.67 4.50 -12.79
C LEU A 144 -19.39 5.77 -13.24
N GLY A 145 -19.83 6.60 -12.29
CA GLY A 145 -20.78 7.66 -12.56
C GLY A 145 -22.14 7.09 -12.95
N ASN A 146 -23.20 7.61 -12.37
CA ASN A 146 -24.53 7.26 -12.83
C ASN A 146 -24.79 7.99 -14.14
N ILE A 147 -24.38 7.40 -15.28
CA ILE A 147 -24.85 7.82 -16.59
C ILE A 147 -26.19 7.12 -16.80
N GLU A 148 -27.14 7.40 -15.97
CA GLU A 148 -28.53 7.39 -16.36
C GLU A 148 -28.82 8.78 -16.98
N ASP A 149 -28.35 8.93 -18.20
CA ASP A 149 -28.91 9.91 -19.09
C ASP A 149 -30.36 9.54 -19.28
N GLY A 150 -31.25 10.37 -18.72
CA GLY A 150 -32.68 10.28 -18.92
C GLY A 150 -32.97 10.41 -20.41
N ARG A 151 -33.03 9.28 -21.09
CA ARG A 151 -33.80 9.20 -22.33
C ARG A 151 -35.27 9.32 -21.94
N GLU A 152 -35.72 10.55 -21.78
CA GLU A 152 -37.11 10.89 -22.00
C GLU A 152 -37.48 10.34 -23.39
N ARG A 153 -38.23 9.26 -23.38
CA ARG A 153 -39.00 8.89 -24.57
C ARG A 153 -40.05 9.97 -24.73
N ASP A 154 -39.80 10.83 -25.69
CA ASP A 154 -40.82 11.69 -26.26
C ASP A 154 -41.78 10.79 -27.06
N ASP A 155 -42.79 10.24 -26.38
CA ASP A 155 -43.95 9.64 -27.03
C ASP A 155 -44.93 10.75 -27.34
N ARG A 156 -44.67 11.43 -28.47
CA ARG A 156 -45.69 12.16 -29.20
C ARG A 156 -45.85 11.51 -30.56
N GLY A 157 -46.89 10.74 -30.64
CA GLY A 157 -47.49 10.29 -31.89
C GLY A 157 -48.97 10.23 -31.69
#